data_8abaecbe1f1d77b944332200dda88fe4
#
_entry.id   8abaecbe1f1d77b944332200dda88fe4
#
_cell.length_a   1.000
_cell.length_b   1.000
_cell.length_c   1.000
_cell.angle_alpha   90.00
_cell.angle_beta   90.00
_cell.angle_gamma   90.00
#
_symmetry.space_group_name_H-M   'P 1'
#
loop_
_entity.id
_entity.type
_entity.pdbx_description
1 polymer ?
#
loop_
_entity_poly.entity_id
_entity_poly.type
_entity_poly.pdbx_seq_one_letter_code
_entity_poly.pdbx_strand_id
1 'polypeptide(L)'
;MAKKLGLVLGSGGARGVAHVGFVKALEEAGIKPQCISGSSAGSIVGACMAMGMTADRIMDEIRNLKVSEVLFGVPNFNRSGLFSTRGIHRKLGSFFKRKRIYDLDIDFCCVATNLAKGEEKVFSGRSFVVPAVVASSCIPALFEPEVIGGVQYVDGGVVSRLPIEAIKMFEPEVIVAVDVFAEGSEVTEYPNALSVLSRAVDIMDRNYTKAKTKEENPDLLVLPDLGNMTQYTFKDLDFAYEQGYKAGKESIDEIKRLIGE
;
A
#
# COMPACT_ATOMS: atom_id res chain seq x y z
N MET A 1 -18.78 0.30 -24.08
CA MET A 1 -17.52 -0.31 -23.56
C MET A 1 -17.44 0.06 -22.10
N ALA A 2 -17.01 -0.85 -21.22
CA ALA A 2 -16.81 -0.52 -19.82
C ALA A 2 -15.77 0.60 -19.69
N LYS A 3 -15.97 1.50 -18.71
CA LYS A 3 -15.07 2.61 -18.45
C LYS A 3 -13.74 2.12 -17.87
N LYS A 4 -12.66 2.86 -18.10
CA LYS A 4 -11.31 2.56 -17.58
C LYS A 4 -11.29 2.70 -16.06
N LEU A 5 -11.13 1.59 -15.34
CA LEU A 5 -11.09 1.52 -13.89
C LEU A 5 -9.65 1.70 -13.37
N GLY A 6 -9.46 2.69 -12.50
CA GLY A 6 -8.26 2.88 -11.70
C GLY A 6 -8.48 2.42 -10.26
N LEU A 7 -7.53 1.64 -9.72
CA LEU A 7 -7.56 1.15 -8.35
C LEU A 7 -6.43 1.79 -7.54
N VAL A 8 -6.80 2.46 -6.45
CA VAL A 8 -5.87 3.10 -5.52
C VAL A 8 -5.80 2.29 -4.23
N LEU A 9 -4.60 1.83 -3.86
CA LEU A 9 -4.35 1.03 -2.67
C LEU A 9 -3.50 1.81 -1.66
N GLY A 10 -4.10 2.12 -0.52
CA GLY A 10 -3.49 2.97 0.50
C GLY A 10 -2.39 2.30 1.31
N SER A 11 -1.63 3.12 2.03
CA SER A 11 -0.66 2.70 3.03
C SER A 11 -1.35 2.07 4.25
N GLY A 12 -0.71 1.09 4.91
CA GLY A 12 -1.37 0.45 6.07
C GLY A 12 -0.53 -0.54 6.87
N GLY A 13 0.71 -0.84 6.50
CA GLY A 13 1.51 -1.88 7.16
C GLY A 13 0.78 -3.23 7.14
N ALA A 14 0.63 -3.89 8.29
CA ALA A 14 -0.06 -5.18 8.42
C ALA A 14 -1.54 -5.12 7.99
N ARG A 15 -2.22 -3.97 8.16
CA ARG A 15 -3.59 -3.74 7.69
C ARG A 15 -3.74 -3.84 6.17
N GLY A 16 -2.62 -3.65 5.43
CA GLY A 16 -2.60 -3.77 3.98
C GLY A 16 -2.99 -5.14 3.43
N VAL A 17 -3.05 -6.17 4.27
CA VAL A 17 -3.58 -7.49 3.88
C VAL A 17 -5.08 -7.40 3.50
N ALA A 18 -5.81 -6.41 4.00
CA ALA A 18 -7.17 -6.14 3.57
C ALA A 18 -7.27 -5.81 2.06
N HIS A 19 -6.24 -5.20 1.47
CA HIS A 19 -6.21 -5.01 0.02
C HIS A 19 -6.26 -6.33 -0.74
N VAL A 20 -5.61 -7.38 -0.21
CA VAL A 20 -5.63 -8.71 -0.85
C VAL A 20 -7.04 -9.29 -0.85
N GLY A 21 -7.75 -9.17 0.28
CA GLY A 21 -9.15 -9.57 0.38
C GLY A 21 -10.06 -8.79 -0.59
N PHE A 22 -9.86 -7.48 -0.69
CA PHE A 22 -10.59 -6.64 -1.64
C PHE A 22 -10.33 -7.08 -3.10
N VAL A 23 -9.07 -7.32 -3.46
CA VAL A 23 -8.69 -7.84 -4.79
C VAL A 23 -9.34 -9.18 -5.07
N LYS A 24 -9.42 -10.08 -4.07
CA LYS A 24 -10.13 -11.37 -4.20
C LYS A 24 -11.59 -11.17 -4.60
N ALA A 25 -12.28 -10.23 -3.97
CA ALA A 25 -13.68 -9.93 -4.31
C ALA A 25 -13.83 -9.41 -5.75
N LEU A 26 -12.89 -8.56 -6.21
CA LEU A 26 -12.85 -8.10 -7.61
C LEU A 26 -12.63 -9.24 -8.59
N GLU A 27 -11.67 -10.14 -8.29
CA GLU A 27 -11.36 -11.31 -9.13
C GLU A 27 -12.60 -12.21 -9.30
N GLU A 28 -13.31 -12.52 -8.21
CA GLU A 28 -14.53 -13.34 -8.24
C GLU A 28 -15.67 -12.68 -9.01
N ALA A 29 -15.72 -11.35 -9.01
CA ALA A 29 -16.71 -10.60 -9.79
C ALA A 29 -16.30 -10.39 -11.25
N GLY A 30 -15.11 -10.85 -11.66
CA GLY A 30 -14.57 -10.65 -13.00
C GLY A 30 -14.10 -9.21 -13.30
N ILE A 31 -14.00 -8.36 -12.29
CA ILE A 31 -13.61 -6.95 -12.44
C ILE A 31 -12.09 -6.85 -12.44
N LYS A 32 -11.52 -6.24 -13.48
CA LYS A 32 -10.08 -6.01 -13.62
C LYS A 32 -9.79 -4.52 -13.77
N PRO A 33 -9.05 -3.89 -12.86
CA PRO A 33 -8.59 -2.53 -13.06
C PRO A 33 -7.57 -2.49 -14.20
N GLN A 34 -7.57 -1.39 -14.96
CA GLN A 34 -6.63 -1.15 -16.05
C GLN A 34 -5.41 -0.37 -15.58
N CYS A 35 -5.50 0.29 -14.42
CA CYS A 35 -4.36 0.95 -13.80
C CYS A 35 -4.46 0.90 -12.27
N ILE A 36 -3.30 0.88 -11.61
CA ILE A 36 -3.18 0.76 -10.15
C ILE A 36 -2.16 1.79 -9.66
N SER A 37 -2.50 2.49 -8.57
CA SER A 37 -1.53 3.23 -7.77
C SER A 37 -1.46 2.68 -6.35
N GLY A 38 -0.28 2.70 -5.75
CA GLY A 38 -0.09 2.16 -4.41
C GLY A 38 0.87 2.95 -3.54
N SER A 39 0.64 2.94 -2.24
CA SER A 39 1.53 3.47 -1.22
C SER A 39 1.84 2.40 -0.19
N SER A 40 3.12 2.22 0.21
CA SER A 40 3.54 1.27 1.24
C SER A 40 3.00 -0.15 0.99
N ALA A 41 2.25 -0.73 1.92
CA ALA A 41 1.61 -2.04 1.76
C ALA A 41 0.75 -2.12 0.49
N GLY A 42 0.03 -1.04 0.15
CA GLY A 42 -0.74 -0.95 -1.10
C GLY A 42 0.14 -1.02 -2.35
N SER A 43 1.39 -0.51 -2.29
CA SER A 43 2.34 -0.64 -3.41
C SER A 43 2.81 -2.08 -3.61
N ILE A 44 2.98 -2.84 -2.51
CA ILE A 44 3.36 -4.26 -2.57
C ILE A 44 2.24 -5.08 -3.22
N VAL A 45 1.01 -4.94 -2.70
CA VAL A 45 -0.16 -5.66 -3.23
C VAL A 45 -0.45 -5.25 -4.67
N GLY A 46 -0.43 -3.94 -4.95
CA GLY A 46 -0.66 -3.40 -6.29
C GLY A 46 0.35 -3.89 -7.33
N ALA A 47 1.64 -3.93 -6.98
CA ALA A 47 2.68 -4.46 -7.86
C ALA A 47 2.51 -5.96 -8.12
N CYS A 48 2.16 -6.76 -7.09
CA CYS A 48 1.89 -8.19 -7.25
C CYS A 48 0.68 -8.42 -8.16
N MET A 49 -0.40 -7.68 -7.95
CA MET A 49 -1.59 -7.73 -8.80
C MET A 49 -1.25 -7.28 -10.23
N ALA A 50 -0.50 -6.21 -10.40
CA ALA A 50 -0.09 -5.71 -11.72
C ALA A 50 0.82 -6.69 -12.48
N MET A 51 1.51 -7.59 -11.78
CA MET A 51 2.30 -8.68 -12.37
C MET A 51 1.45 -9.92 -12.70
N GLY A 52 0.13 -9.89 -12.47
CA GLY A 52 -0.77 -11.01 -12.71
C GLY A 52 -0.80 -12.07 -11.60
N MET A 53 -0.33 -11.77 -10.38
CA MET A 53 -0.53 -12.64 -9.23
C MET A 53 -1.98 -12.59 -8.77
N THR A 54 -2.59 -13.76 -8.52
CA THR A 54 -3.92 -13.83 -7.92
C THR A 54 -3.89 -13.48 -6.44
N ALA A 55 -5.04 -13.03 -5.90
CA ALA A 55 -5.19 -12.73 -4.48
C ALA A 55 -4.82 -13.93 -3.59
N ASP A 56 -5.22 -15.15 -3.99
CA ASP A 56 -4.89 -16.37 -3.26
C ASP A 56 -3.37 -16.59 -3.18
N ARG A 57 -2.67 -16.42 -4.31
CA ARG A 57 -1.22 -16.53 -4.33
C ARG A 57 -0.53 -15.44 -3.50
N ILE A 58 -1.02 -14.22 -3.54
CA ILE A 58 -0.47 -13.13 -2.70
C ILE A 58 -0.66 -13.47 -1.23
N MET A 59 -1.83 -13.95 -0.84
CA MET A 59 -2.11 -14.34 0.55
C MET A 59 -1.26 -15.51 1.02
N ASP A 60 -1.04 -16.53 0.18
CA ASP A 60 -0.15 -17.65 0.48
C ASP A 60 1.30 -17.18 0.71
N GLU A 61 1.79 -16.25 -0.10
CA GLU A 61 3.12 -15.66 0.07
C GLU A 61 3.24 -14.85 1.38
N ILE A 62 2.15 -14.17 1.79
CA ILE A 62 2.09 -13.45 3.05
C ILE A 62 2.07 -14.42 4.24
N ARG A 63 1.25 -15.48 4.20
CA ARG A 63 1.19 -16.50 5.27
C ARG A 63 2.51 -17.24 5.45
N ASN A 64 3.21 -17.49 4.36
CA ASN A 64 4.53 -18.14 4.38
C ASN A 64 5.68 -17.18 4.74
N LEU A 65 5.38 -15.90 4.93
CA LEU A 65 6.40 -14.90 5.21
C LEU A 65 6.85 -15.03 6.67
N LYS A 66 8.11 -15.36 6.86
CA LYS A 66 8.71 -15.22 8.19
C LYS A 66 8.97 -13.75 8.46
N VAL A 67 8.10 -13.14 9.23
CA VAL A 67 8.17 -11.70 9.60
C VAL A 67 9.57 -11.32 10.09
N SER A 68 10.23 -12.22 10.84
CA SER A 68 11.61 -12.04 11.30
C SER A 68 12.65 -11.93 10.17
N GLU A 69 12.44 -12.58 9.04
CA GLU A 69 13.39 -12.56 7.92
C GLU A 69 13.25 -11.31 7.05
N VAL A 70 12.06 -10.71 7.03
CA VAL A 70 11.73 -9.56 6.17
C VAL A 70 11.79 -8.25 6.96
N LEU A 71 11.21 -8.23 8.17
CA LEU A 71 11.09 -7.01 8.98
C LEU A 71 12.23 -6.86 9.98
N PHE A 72 12.74 -7.97 10.53
CA PHE A 72 13.78 -7.94 11.57
C PHE A 72 15.12 -8.45 11.05
N GLY A 73 15.48 -8.09 9.81
CA GLY A 73 16.82 -8.29 9.31
C GLY A 73 17.89 -7.78 10.31
N VAL A 74 19.16 -7.95 10.00
CA VAL A 74 20.27 -7.59 10.92
C VAL A 74 20.05 -6.21 11.57
N PRO A 75 19.98 -6.09 12.92
CA PRO A 75 19.84 -4.82 13.59
C PRO A 75 20.92 -3.85 13.14
N ASN A 76 20.56 -2.64 12.82
CA ASN A 76 21.44 -1.67 12.19
C ASN A 76 21.63 -0.44 13.09
N PHE A 77 22.20 -0.66 14.27
CA PHE A 77 22.31 0.34 15.35
C PHE A 77 23.05 1.64 14.98
N ASN A 78 23.82 1.65 13.89
CA ASN A 78 24.62 2.81 13.48
C ASN A 78 24.13 3.50 12.21
N ARG A 79 22.89 3.25 11.78
CA ARG A 79 22.33 3.81 10.55
C ARG A 79 20.98 4.50 10.78
N SER A 80 20.46 5.11 9.76
CA SER A 80 19.22 5.93 9.75
C SER A 80 17.91 5.13 9.90
N GLY A 81 17.96 3.85 10.28
CA GLY A 81 16.83 2.98 10.56
C GLY A 81 17.23 1.80 11.43
N LEU A 82 16.29 1.21 12.18
CA LEU A 82 16.52 0.06 13.04
C LEU A 82 16.83 -1.21 12.24
N PHE A 83 16.27 -1.34 11.04
CA PHE A 83 16.39 -2.53 10.18
C PHE A 83 16.81 -2.16 8.77
N SER A 84 17.50 -3.11 8.11
CA SER A 84 17.88 -2.99 6.72
C SER A 84 16.73 -3.42 5.79
N THR A 85 16.60 -2.74 4.65
CA THR A 85 15.65 -3.09 3.59
C THR A 85 15.99 -4.37 2.82
N ARG A 86 17.15 -4.99 3.08
CA ARG A 86 17.64 -6.18 2.34
C ARG A 86 16.67 -7.35 2.34
N GLY A 87 15.93 -7.54 3.44
CA GLY A 87 14.92 -8.61 3.54
C GLY A 87 13.80 -8.40 2.53
N ILE A 88 13.28 -7.18 2.46
CA ILE A 88 12.23 -6.77 1.52
C ILE A 88 12.74 -6.88 0.08
N HIS A 89 13.94 -6.37 -0.22
CA HIS A 89 14.59 -6.50 -1.52
C HIS A 89 14.70 -7.96 -1.98
N ARG A 90 15.14 -8.86 -1.09
CA ARG A 90 15.27 -10.29 -1.42
C ARG A 90 13.92 -10.91 -1.73
N LYS A 91 12.90 -10.64 -0.92
CA LYS A 91 11.56 -11.21 -1.11
C LYS A 91 10.93 -10.70 -2.39
N LEU A 92 10.90 -9.39 -2.61
CA LEU A 92 10.36 -8.81 -3.84
C LEU A 92 11.21 -9.19 -5.06
N GLY A 93 12.53 -9.27 -4.91
CA GLY A 93 13.45 -9.70 -5.97
C GLY A 93 13.21 -11.13 -6.45
N SER A 94 12.68 -12.03 -5.59
CA SER A 94 12.31 -13.40 -6.00
C SER A 94 11.13 -13.42 -6.97
N PHE A 95 10.22 -12.43 -6.90
CA PHE A 95 9.06 -12.30 -7.78
C PHE A 95 9.36 -11.44 -9.01
N PHE A 96 9.81 -10.21 -8.78
CA PHE A 96 9.93 -9.20 -9.83
C PHE A 96 11.27 -9.26 -10.57
N LYS A 97 12.30 -9.93 -9.99
CA LYS A 97 13.65 -9.99 -10.57
C LYS A 97 14.14 -8.57 -10.94
N ARG A 98 14.42 -8.33 -12.19
CA ARG A 98 14.87 -7.02 -12.73
C ARG A 98 13.79 -6.33 -13.57
N LYS A 99 12.53 -6.68 -13.37
CA LYS A 99 11.43 -6.05 -14.10
C LYS A 99 11.37 -4.55 -13.82
N ARG A 100 11.03 -3.81 -14.85
CA ARG A 100 10.64 -2.41 -14.76
C ARG A 100 9.11 -2.33 -14.61
N ILE A 101 8.61 -1.18 -14.17
CA ILE A 101 7.18 -1.00 -13.98
C ILE A 101 6.41 -1.19 -15.30
N TYR A 102 6.95 -0.74 -16.43
CA TYR A 102 6.31 -0.96 -17.74
C TYR A 102 6.30 -2.43 -18.21
N ASP A 103 7.04 -3.33 -17.55
CA ASP A 103 7.03 -4.78 -17.84
C ASP A 103 5.88 -5.51 -17.10
N LEU A 104 5.06 -4.81 -16.32
CA LEU A 104 3.90 -5.36 -15.64
C LEU A 104 2.69 -5.41 -16.58
N ASP A 105 1.74 -6.31 -16.31
CA ASP A 105 0.58 -6.57 -17.15
C ASP A 105 -0.52 -5.49 -17.03
N ILE A 106 -0.52 -4.73 -15.91
CA ILE A 106 -1.43 -3.62 -15.65
C ILE A 106 -0.59 -2.36 -15.43
N ASP A 107 -1.05 -1.22 -15.94
CA ASP A 107 -0.43 0.08 -15.68
C ASP A 107 -0.28 0.31 -14.18
N PHE A 108 0.93 0.53 -13.71
CA PHE A 108 1.22 0.63 -12.29
C PHE A 108 2.08 1.85 -11.97
N CYS A 109 1.78 2.48 -10.84
CA CYS A 109 2.70 3.40 -10.19
C CYS A 109 2.67 3.22 -8.67
N CYS A 110 3.74 3.60 -8.00
CA CYS A 110 3.76 3.71 -6.56
C CYS A 110 4.43 5.01 -6.13
N VAL A 111 4.10 5.45 -4.92
CA VAL A 111 4.60 6.70 -4.37
C VAL A 111 5.57 6.45 -3.22
N ALA A 112 6.60 7.28 -3.13
CA ALA A 112 7.48 7.37 -1.98
C ALA A 112 7.74 8.84 -1.64
N THR A 113 8.25 9.09 -0.44
CA THR A 113 8.58 10.44 0.01
C THR A 113 10.06 10.73 -0.24
N ASN A 114 10.36 11.78 -1.00
CA ASN A 114 11.71 12.33 -1.10
C ASN A 114 12.07 12.98 0.24
N LEU A 115 12.97 12.36 1.00
CA LEU A 115 13.26 12.80 2.37
C LEU A 115 13.90 14.19 2.44
N ALA A 116 14.69 14.57 1.43
CA ALA A 116 15.35 15.87 1.42
C ALA A 116 14.41 17.03 1.09
N LYS A 117 13.37 16.77 0.26
CA LYS A 117 12.46 17.80 -0.22
C LYS A 117 11.12 17.82 0.52
N GLY A 118 10.73 16.70 1.16
CA GLY A 118 9.39 16.51 1.71
C GLY A 118 8.29 16.41 0.64
N GLU A 119 8.66 15.98 -0.57
CA GLU A 119 7.77 15.90 -1.72
C GLU A 119 7.44 14.46 -2.09
N GLU A 120 6.24 14.25 -2.65
CA GLU A 120 5.87 12.98 -3.27
C GLU A 120 6.77 12.69 -4.48
N LYS A 121 7.23 11.46 -4.57
CA LYS A 121 7.87 10.89 -5.75
C LYS A 121 7.02 9.76 -6.29
N VAL A 122 6.46 9.94 -7.48
CA VAL A 122 5.79 8.89 -8.23
C VAL A 122 6.85 8.08 -9.00
N PHE A 123 6.88 6.78 -8.77
CA PHE A 123 7.65 5.81 -9.55
C PHE A 123 6.72 5.10 -10.53
N SER A 124 7.05 5.15 -11.82
CA SER A 124 6.30 4.55 -12.91
C SER A 124 7.22 4.18 -14.09
N GLY A 125 6.69 3.59 -15.12
CA GLY A 125 7.34 3.37 -16.42
C GLY A 125 8.71 2.71 -16.31
N ARG A 126 9.79 3.44 -16.58
CA ARG A 126 11.16 2.91 -16.60
C ARG A 126 11.78 2.60 -15.24
N SER A 127 11.13 2.95 -14.15
CA SER A 127 11.58 2.62 -12.79
C SER A 127 11.62 1.10 -12.59
N PHE A 128 12.62 0.58 -11.86
CA PHE A 128 12.63 -0.82 -11.45
C PHE A 128 11.59 -1.04 -10.36
N VAL A 129 10.79 -2.13 -10.47
CA VAL A 129 9.71 -2.44 -9.51
C VAL A 129 10.26 -2.56 -8.09
N VAL A 130 11.30 -3.38 -7.88
CA VAL A 130 11.80 -3.67 -6.53
C VAL A 130 12.27 -2.43 -5.79
N PRO A 131 13.21 -1.59 -6.31
CA PRO A 131 13.61 -0.38 -5.61
C PRO A 131 12.46 0.59 -5.37
N ALA A 132 11.53 0.74 -6.33
CA ALA A 132 10.39 1.64 -6.21
C ALA A 132 9.44 1.22 -5.08
N VAL A 133 9.06 -0.07 -5.03
CA VAL A 133 8.18 -0.63 -3.99
C VAL A 133 8.87 -0.65 -2.62
N VAL A 134 10.19 -0.93 -2.56
CA VAL A 134 10.96 -0.81 -1.32
C VAL A 134 10.97 0.63 -0.82
N ALA A 135 11.27 1.60 -1.68
CA ALA A 135 11.23 3.03 -1.31
C ALA A 135 9.85 3.43 -0.76
N SER A 136 8.78 2.95 -1.41
CA SER A 136 7.40 3.17 -0.98
C SER A 136 7.08 2.57 0.40
N SER A 137 7.85 1.56 0.84
CA SER A 137 7.58 0.77 2.05
C SER A 137 8.61 0.95 3.16
N CYS A 138 9.53 1.91 3.03
CA CYS A 138 10.55 2.23 4.04
C CYS A 138 9.95 3.08 5.16
N ILE A 139 9.24 2.45 6.10
CA ILE A 139 8.65 3.14 7.26
C ILE A 139 9.76 3.86 8.05
N PRO A 140 9.65 5.20 8.25
CA PRO A 140 10.62 5.98 9.00
C PRO A 140 10.90 5.41 10.39
N ALA A 141 12.14 5.49 10.85
CA ALA A 141 12.69 4.91 12.07
C ALA A 141 12.77 3.37 12.06
N LEU A 142 11.84 2.65 11.41
CA LEU A 142 11.86 1.19 11.34
C LEU A 142 12.88 0.70 10.30
N PHE A 143 12.84 1.24 9.08
CA PHE A 143 13.78 0.89 8.01
C PHE A 143 14.72 2.04 7.68
N GLU A 144 15.94 1.67 7.22
CA GLU A 144 16.81 2.63 6.57
C GLU A 144 16.15 3.18 5.29
N PRO A 145 16.33 4.48 4.95
CA PRO A 145 15.81 5.03 3.71
C PRO A 145 16.38 4.29 2.49
N GLU A 146 15.55 4.05 1.50
CA GLU A 146 16.00 3.51 0.22
C GLU A 146 16.69 4.60 -0.60
N VAL A 147 17.84 4.26 -1.20
CA VAL A 147 18.63 5.21 -2.01
C VAL A 147 18.52 4.87 -3.49
N ILE A 148 17.87 5.73 -4.25
CA ILE A 148 17.72 5.60 -5.70
C ILE A 148 18.32 6.83 -6.38
N GLY A 149 19.35 6.62 -7.20
CA GLY A 149 20.01 7.72 -7.92
C GLY A 149 20.63 8.77 -6.98
N GLY A 150 21.10 8.38 -5.79
CA GLY A 150 21.69 9.28 -4.79
C GLY A 150 20.66 10.05 -3.93
N VAL A 151 19.37 9.84 -4.15
CA VAL A 151 18.29 10.45 -3.36
C VAL A 151 17.74 9.44 -2.36
N GLN A 152 17.54 9.88 -1.11
CA GLN A 152 16.94 9.07 -0.04
C GLN A 152 15.42 9.19 -0.08
N TYR A 153 14.77 8.02 -0.04
CA TYR A 153 13.30 7.89 -0.02
C TYR A 153 12.85 7.13 1.22
N VAL A 154 11.72 7.54 1.75
CA VAL A 154 11.01 6.84 2.82
C VAL A 154 9.58 6.56 2.37
N ASP A 155 8.81 5.85 3.21
CA ASP A 155 7.44 5.41 2.95
C ASP A 155 6.57 6.50 2.31
N GLY A 156 5.79 6.10 1.32
CA GLY A 156 4.88 7.00 0.61
C GLY A 156 3.80 7.59 1.52
N GLY A 157 3.41 6.85 2.56
CA GLY A 157 2.42 7.29 3.54
C GLY A 157 2.77 8.57 4.28
N VAL A 158 4.05 9.01 4.28
CA VAL A 158 4.46 10.28 4.91
C VAL A 158 3.85 11.49 4.21
N VAL A 159 3.70 11.47 2.88
CA VAL A 159 3.14 12.59 2.09
C VAL A 159 1.92 12.21 1.26
N SER A 160 1.72 10.93 0.97
CA SER A 160 0.64 10.44 0.11
C SER A 160 0.22 9.03 0.51
N ARG A 161 -0.56 8.97 1.59
CA ARG A 161 -1.07 7.70 2.12
C ARG A 161 -1.97 6.98 1.11
N LEU A 162 -2.86 7.72 0.48
CA LEU A 162 -3.82 7.24 -0.52
C LEU A 162 -3.53 7.97 -1.85
N PRO A 163 -2.73 7.38 -2.77
CA PRO A 163 -2.16 8.09 -3.91
C PRO A 163 -3.15 8.24 -5.08
N ILE A 164 -4.26 8.97 -4.83
CA ILE A 164 -5.32 9.23 -5.81
C ILE A 164 -4.80 10.14 -6.94
N GLU A 165 -4.00 11.16 -6.61
CA GLU A 165 -3.47 12.05 -7.64
C GLU A 165 -2.50 11.32 -8.59
N ALA A 166 -1.69 10.40 -8.03
CA ALA A 166 -0.71 9.66 -8.81
C ALA A 166 -1.32 8.77 -9.91
N ILE A 167 -2.54 8.21 -9.68
CA ILE A 167 -3.19 7.33 -10.67
C ILE A 167 -3.71 8.10 -11.89
N LYS A 168 -3.98 9.41 -11.75
CA LYS A 168 -4.51 10.26 -12.82
C LYS A 168 -3.58 10.34 -14.03
N MET A 169 -2.28 10.04 -13.86
CA MET A 169 -1.34 9.94 -14.99
C MET A 169 -1.73 8.88 -16.03
N PHE A 170 -2.55 7.91 -15.64
CA PHE A 170 -3.06 6.84 -16.50
C PHE A 170 -4.45 7.15 -17.07
N GLU A 171 -5.02 8.31 -16.75
CA GLU A 171 -6.33 8.77 -17.25
C GLU A 171 -7.47 7.76 -17.01
N PRO A 172 -7.68 7.28 -15.74
CA PRO A 172 -8.85 6.45 -15.43
C PRO A 172 -10.13 7.27 -15.56
N GLU A 173 -11.22 6.63 -15.99
CA GLU A 173 -12.57 7.22 -16.06
C GLU A 173 -13.34 7.01 -14.76
N VAL A 174 -12.94 6.01 -13.97
CA VAL A 174 -13.48 5.69 -12.64
C VAL A 174 -12.31 5.40 -11.70
N ILE A 175 -12.30 6.00 -10.53
CA ILE A 175 -11.29 5.81 -9.49
C ILE A 175 -11.95 5.18 -8.27
N VAL A 176 -11.55 3.95 -7.95
CA VAL A 176 -11.88 3.27 -6.69
C VAL A 176 -10.66 3.30 -5.77
N ALA A 177 -10.83 3.90 -4.61
CA ALA A 177 -9.77 4.02 -3.61
C ALA A 177 -10.08 3.16 -2.38
N VAL A 178 -9.10 2.35 -1.94
CA VAL A 178 -9.21 1.51 -0.76
C VAL A 178 -8.26 2.05 0.30
N ASP A 179 -8.81 2.61 1.39
CA ASP A 179 -8.04 3.06 2.53
C ASP A 179 -8.21 2.07 3.70
N VAL A 180 -7.12 1.46 4.11
CA VAL A 180 -7.06 0.48 5.20
C VAL A 180 -6.70 1.12 6.55
N PHE A 181 -7.04 2.38 6.71
CA PHE A 181 -6.88 3.04 8.00
C PHE A 181 -8.01 2.64 8.94
N ALA A 182 -7.67 2.00 10.07
CA ALA A 182 -8.67 1.69 11.10
C ALA A 182 -9.12 2.98 11.82
N GLU A 183 -10.41 3.29 11.76
CA GLU A 183 -11.00 4.37 12.55
C GLU A 183 -11.13 3.92 14.02
N GLY A 184 -10.21 4.34 14.84
CA GLY A 184 -10.37 4.20 16.28
C GLY A 184 -9.74 2.96 16.88
N SER A 185 -8.52 3.06 17.30
CA SER A 185 -8.08 2.24 18.42
C SER A 185 -8.54 2.92 19.71
N GLU A 186 -9.35 2.26 20.52
CA GLU A 186 -9.56 2.62 21.92
C GLU A 186 -8.32 2.31 22.78
N VAL A 187 -7.12 2.44 22.18
CA VAL A 187 -5.88 2.36 22.95
C VAL A 187 -5.80 3.60 23.81
N THR A 188 -6.01 3.40 25.10
CA THR A 188 -6.04 4.47 26.10
C THR A 188 -4.69 4.72 26.74
N GLU A 189 -3.71 3.81 26.53
CA GLU A 189 -2.39 3.91 27.15
C GLU A 189 -1.26 3.79 26.12
N TYR A 190 -0.32 4.72 26.20
CA TYR A 190 0.89 4.78 25.37
C TYR A 190 2.10 4.69 26.28
N PRO A 191 2.70 3.49 26.45
CA PRO A 191 3.64 3.20 27.54
C PRO A 191 5.02 3.83 27.38
N ASN A 192 5.35 4.38 26.19
CA ASN A 192 6.66 4.96 25.95
C ASN A 192 6.62 6.08 24.91
N ALA A 193 7.71 6.86 24.85
CA ALA A 193 7.80 8.00 23.93
C ALA A 193 7.64 7.61 22.44
N LEU A 194 8.11 6.42 22.04
CA LEU A 194 8.00 5.96 20.66
C LEU A 194 6.53 5.67 20.30
N SER A 195 5.75 5.08 21.21
CA SER A 195 4.32 4.81 20.99
C SER A 195 3.52 6.12 20.93
N VAL A 196 3.86 7.13 21.75
CA VAL A 196 3.25 8.46 21.69
C VAL A 196 3.58 9.15 20.35
N LEU A 197 4.85 9.09 19.93
CA LEU A 197 5.29 9.68 18.65
C LEU A 197 4.58 8.99 17.46
N SER A 198 4.55 7.67 17.44
CA SER A 198 3.85 6.91 16.40
C SER A 198 2.37 7.29 16.33
N ARG A 199 1.71 7.43 17.49
CA ARG A 199 0.30 7.85 17.53
C ARG A 199 0.10 9.28 17.05
N ALA A 200 0.99 10.19 17.41
CA ALA A 200 0.92 11.58 16.93
C ALA A 200 1.06 11.64 15.40
N VAL A 201 1.99 10.88 14.83
CA VAL A 201 2.15 10.75 13.36
C VAL A 201 0.89 10.16 12.73
N ASP A 202 0.31 9.10 13.30
CA ASP A 202 -0.95 8.51 12.81
C ASP A 202 -2.11 9.51 12.81
N ILE A 203 -2.21 10.37 13.85
CA ILE A 203 -3.24 11.41 13.93
C ILE A 203 -3.03 12.47 12.84
N MET A 204 -1.79 12.92 12.65
CA MET A 204 -1.45 13.91 11.62
C MET A 204 -1.74 13.36 10.21
N ASP A 205 -1.30 12.14 9.94
CA ASP A 205 -1.53 11.42 8.68
C ASP A 205 -3.04 11.27 8.40
N ARG A 206 -3.82 10.83 9.39
CA ARG A 206 -5.27 10.70 9.26
C ARG A 206 -5.94 12.03 8.87
N ASN A 207 -5.61 13.11 9.58
CA ASN A 207 -6.22 14.40 9.32
C ASN A 207 -5.85 14.92 7.93
N TYR A 208 -4.59 14.76 7.54
CA TYR A 208 -4.10 15.11 6.21
C TYR A 208 -4.79 14.29 5.12
N THR A 209 -4.82 12.96 5.29
CA THR A 209 -5.45 12.04 4.32
C THR A 209 -6.94 12.34 4.15
N LYS A 210 -7.68 12.58 5.23
CA LYS A 210 -9.11 12.95 5.15
C LYS A 210 -9.33 14.24 4.35
N ALA A 211 -8.50 15.26 4.57
CA ALA A 211 -8.60 16.52 3.84
C ALA A 211 -8.27 16.32 2.36
N LYS A 212 -7.17 15.62 2.07
CA LYS A 212 -6.70 15.36 0.72
C LYS A 212 -7.67 14.48 -0.08
N THR A 213 -8.20 13.40 0.52
CA THR A 213 -9.19 12.52 -0.12
C THR A 213 -10.47 13.27 -0.49
N LYS A 214 -10.90 14.22 0.37
CA LYS A 214 -12.06 15.06 0.07
C LYS A 214 -11.80 16.01 -1.12
N GLU A 215 -10.59 16.50 -1.27
CA GLU A 215 -10.18 17.36 -2.39
C GLU A 215 -10.03 16.54 -3.69
N GLU A 216 -9.36 15.38 -3.62
CA GLU A 216 -9.08 14.50 -4.76
C GLU A 216 -10.29 13.73 -5.26
N ASN A 217 -11.30 13.53 -4.38
CA ASN A 217 -12.65 13.04 -4.66
C ASN A 217 -12.70 11.80 -5.56
N PRO A 218 -12.30 10.61 -5.09
CA PRO A 218 -12.45 9.37 -5.85
C PRO A 218 -13.94 9.05 -6.06
N ASP A 219 -14.28 8.34 -7.14
CA ASP A 219 -15.66 7.94 -7.44
C ASP A 219 -16.23 6.98 -6.38
N LEU A 220 -15.36 6.15 -5.79
CA LEU A 220 -15.70 5.30 -4.64
C LEU A 220 -14.53 5.22 -3.67
N LEU A 221 -14.80 5.52 -2.39
CA LEU A 221 -13.86 5.29 -1.28
C LEU A 221 -14.34 4.10 -0.46
N VAL A 222 -13.51 3.06 -0.39
CA VAL A 222 -13.79 1.84 0.39
C VAL A 222 -12.95 1.84 1.66
N LEU A 223 -13.61 1.65 2.80
CA LEU A 223 -13.02 1.65 4.13
C LEU A 223 -13.32 0.31 4.82
N PRO A 224 -12.46 -0.73 4.68
CA PRO A 224 -12.65 -1.98 5.41
C PRO A 224 -12.66 -1.74 6.92
N ASP A 225 -13.57 -2.38 7.65
CA ASP A 225 -13.66 -2.28 9.11
C ASP A 225 -12.58 -3.16 9.77
N LEU A 226 -11.46 -2.56 10.08
CA LEU A 226 -10.30 -3.23 10.68
C LEU A 226 -10.28 -3.13 12.21
N GLY A 227 -11.35 -2.63 12.83
CA GLY A 227 -11.48 -2.52 14.27
C GLY A 227 -10.26 -1.84 14.92
N ASN A 228 -9.69 -2.49 15.92
CA ASN A 228 -8.52 -1.99 16.64
C ASN A 228 -7.16 -2.45 16.07
N MET A 229 -7.15 -3.02 14.86
CA MET A 229 -5.90 -3.49 14.25
C MET A 229 -4.94 -2.31 13.98
N THR A 230 -3.70 -2.44 14.42
CA THR A 230 -2.64 -1.46 14.13
C THR A 230 -1.83 -1.89 12.92
N GLN A 231 -1.07 -0.96 12.33
CA GLN A 231 -0.14 -1.26 11.24
C GLN A 231 0.98 -2.25 11.62
N TYR A 232 1.17 -2.53 12.91
CA TYR A 232 2.17 -3.46 13.46
C TYR A 232 1.56 -4.78 13.95
N THR A 233 0.27 -5.01 13.78
CA THR A 233 -0.45 -6.20 14.26
C THR A 233 -0.37 -7.34 13.25
N PHE A 234 0.75 -8.08 13.24
CA PHE A 234 0.98 -9.20 12.30
C PHE A 234 0.34 -10.53 12.75
N LYS A 235 -0.45 -10.55 13.82
CA LYS A 235 -1.12 -11.77 14.31
C LYS A 235 -2.48 -12.02 13.67
N ASP A 236 -3.14 -10.96 13.20
CA ASP A 236 -4.53 -10.96 12.77
C ASP A 236 -4.66 -10.72 11.26
N LEU A 237 -3.72 -11.27 10.45
CA LEU A 237 -3.69 -11.04 9.01
C LEU A 237 -4.90 -11.63 8.29
N ASP A 238 -5.40 -12.80 8.74
CA ASP A 238 -6.61 -13.41 8.19
C ASP A 238 -7.85 -12.54 8.48
N PHE A 239 -7.94 -11.91 9.66
CA PHE A 239 -9.00 -10.95 9.96
C PHE A 239 -8.96 -9.76 8.99
N ALA A 240 -7.79 -9.18 8.75
CA ALA A 240 -7.67 -8.08 7.79
C ALA A 240 -8.10 -8.51 6.37
N TYR A 241 -7.68 -9.70 5.94
CA TYR A 241 -8.10 -10.28 4.66
C TYR A 241 -9.62 -10.38 4.56
N GLU A 242 -10.28 -10.98 5.56
CA GLU A 242 -11.74 -11.17 5.60
C GLU A 242 -12.50 -9.84 5.57
N GLN A 243 -12.02 -8.82 6.32
CA GLN A 243 -12.64 -7.50 6.29
C GLN A 243 -12.48 -6.81 4.93
N GLY A 244 -11.31 -6.96 4.31
CA GLY A 244 -11.09 -6.47 2.95
C GLY A 244 -11.98 -7.17 1.92
N TYR A 245 -12.11 -8.50 2.02
CA TYR A 245 -13.00 -9.28 1.15
C TYR A 245 -14.47 -8.87 1.32
N LYS A 246 -14.93 -8.73 2.56
CA LYS A 246 -16.29 -8.27 2.87
C LYS A 246 -16.56 -6.89 2.25
N ALA A 247 -15.69 -5.93 2.52
CA ALA A 247 -15.82 -4.58 1.96
C ALA A 247 -15.80 -4.59 0.41
N GLY A 248 -14.97 -5.47 -0.19
CA GLY A 248 -14.96 -5.69 -1.62
C GLY A 248 -16.29 -6.21 -2.14
N LYS A 249 -16.83 -7.27 -1.52
CA LYS A 249 -18.14 -7.85 -1.92
C LYS A 249 -19.27 -6.82 -1.84
N GLU A 250 -19.27 -5.99 -0.79
CA GLU A 250 -20.27 -4.93 -0.59
C GLU A 250 -20.13 -3.80 -1.64
N SER A 251 -18.96 -3.65 -2.25
CA SER A 251 -18.67 -2.61 -3.23
C SER A 251 -18.90 -3.03 -4.68
N ILE A 252 -19.08 -4.33 -4.97
CA ILE A 252 -19.11 -4.86 -6.35
C ILE A 252 -20.21 -4.22 -7.20
N ASP A 253 -21.43 -4.12 -6.69
CA ASP A 253 -22.57 -3.59 -7.45
C ASP A 253 -22.34 -2.12 -7.81
N GLU A 254 -21.79 -1.33 -6.87
CA GLU A 254 -21.49 0.08 -7.11
C GLU A 254 -20.33 0.23 -8.11
N ILE A 255 -19.29 -0.60 -8.01
CA ILE A 255 -18.17 -0.58 -8.97
C ILE A 255 -18.69 -0.90 -10.38
N LYS A 256 -19.51 -1.95 -10.52
CA LYS A 256 -20.14 -2.30 -11.82
C LYS A 256 -20.96 -1.15 -12.37
N ARG A 257 -21.79 -0.52 -11.54
CA ARG A 257 -22.59 0.65 -11.94
C ARG A 257 -21.70 1.80 -12.44
N LEU A 258 -20.61 2.08 -11.74
CA LEU A 258 -19.69 3.16 -12.09
C LEU A 258 -18.96 2.91 -13.42
N ILE A 259 -18.52 1.66 -13.65
CA ILE A 259 -17.83 1.30 -14.90
C ILE A 259 -18.79 1.03 -16.07
N GLY A 260 -20.11 0.96 -15.83
CA GLY A 260 -21.12 0.77 -16.85
C GLY A 260 -21.36 -0.70 -17.24
N GLU A 261 -21.25 -1.61 -16.26
CA GLU A 261 -21.56 -3.05 -16.35
C GLU A 261 -22.86 -3.40 -15.61
#